data_d368f8d08ce293ef13d079c58c08d9b5
#
_entry.id   d368f8d08ce293ef13d079c58c08d9b5
#
_cell.length_a   1.000
_cell.length_b   1.000
_cell.length_c   1.000
_cell.angle_alpha   90.00
_cell.angle_beta   90.00
_cell.angle_gamma   90.00
#
_symmetry.space_group_name_H-M   'P 1'
#
loop_
_entity.id
_entity.type
_entity.pdbx_description
1 polymer ?
#
loop_
_entity_poly.entity_id
_entity_poly.type
_entity_poly.pdbx_seq_one_letter_code
_entity_poly.pdbx_strand_id
1 'polypeptide(L)'
;MNHAEEVAKFAAILEQKGLLSGIEGNVSVIDRETGHIFITPSRRMKLLLTPEDICVVDANGEQVGGTGRRSSEFFLHEAIYRARPDVRAVVHSHSPYLTAYALRYEDLVVPETASIRGFFPRMVCLPFGQPGTHEIHRGIENALAQCPVCLLGGHGAVSVSGTLEDAAALLCAAENTAKALWVARMMG
;
A
#
# COMPACT_ATOMS: atom_id res chain seq x y z
N MET A 1 20.14 -0.48 8.19
CA MET A 1 19.58 -0.66 6.82
C MET A 1 19.16 0.71 6.36
N ASN A 2 19.60 1.15 5.20
CA ASN A 2 19.15 2.44 4.65
C ASN A 2 17.74 2.29 4.02
N HIS A 3 17.07 3.41 3.71
CA HIS A 3 15.69 3.37 3.21
C HIS A 3 15.55 2.65 1.87
N ALA A 4 16.52 2.75 0.96
CA ALA A 4 16.48 2.04 -0.32
C ALA A 4 16.62 0.52 -0.13
N GLU A 5 17.52 0.08 0.74
CA GLU A 5 17.65 -1.35 1.11
C GLU A 5 16.36 -1.88 1.72
N GLU A 6 15.73 -1.09 2.60
CA GLU A 6 14.48 -1.44 3.26
C GLU A 6 13.34 -1.63 2.24
N VAL A 7 13.15 -0.65 1.34
CA VAL A 7 12.12 -0.70 0.29
C VAL A 7 12.33 -1.89 -0.65
N ALA A 8 13.55 -2.13 -1.12
CA ALA A 8 13.86 -3.26 -2.01
C ALA A 8 13.59 -4.60 -1.32
N LYS A 9 14.04 -4.76 -0.06
CA LYS A 9 13.82 -5.97 0.73
C LYS A 9 12.34 -6.28 0.93
N PHE A 10 11.55 -5.31 1.39
CA PHE A 10 10.13 -5.54 1.65
C PHE A 10 9.30 -5.70 0.37
N ALA A 11 9.66 -5.01 -0.71
CA ALA A 11 9.04 -5.25 -2.02
C ALA A 11 9.22 -6.69 -2.48
N ALA A 12 10.43 -7.26 -2.33
CA ALA A 12 10.72 -8.66 -2.65
C ALA A 12 9.94 -9.64 -1.73
N ILE A 13 9.89 -9.38 -0.42
CA ILE A 13 9.13 -10.22 0.53
C ILE A 13 7.63 -10.22 0.17
N LEU A 14 7.05 -9.08 -0.14
CA LEU A 14 5.64 -8.95 -0.49
C LEU A 14 5.31 -9.65 -1.82
N GLU A 15 6.21 -9.60 -2.80
CA GLU A 15 6.04 -10.36 -4.06
C GLU A 15 6.12 -11.87 -3.79
N GLN A 16 7.07 -12.35 -2.97
CA GLN A 16 7.15 -13.76 -2.57
C GLN A 16 5.88 -14.25 -1.86
N LYS A 17 5.21 -13.38 -1.11
CA LYS A 17 3.94 -13.69 -0.44
C LYS A 17 2.72 -13.60 -1.37
N GLY A 18 2.88 -13.19 -2.64
CA GLY A 18 1.80 -12.99 -3.60
C GLY A 18 0.93 -11.77 -3.30
N LEU A 19 1.44 -10.83 -2.51
CA LEU A 19 0.73 -9.57 -2.21
C LEU A 19 1.06 -8.48 -3.22
N LEU A 20 2.25 -8.54 -3.85
CA LEU A 20 2.59 -7.80 -5.05
C LEU A 20 2.72 -8.80 -6.20
N SER A 21 2.47 -8.39 -7.42
CA SER A 21 2.49 -9.29 -8.58
C SER A 21 3.32 -8.68 -9.72
N GLY A 22 4.55 -9.16 -9.88
CA GLY A 22 5.42 -8.75 -10.97
C GLY A 22 5.60 -7.23 -11.04
N ILE A 23 4.90 -6.59 -11.97
CA ILE A 23 4.99 -5.15 -12.19
C ILE A 23 3.95 -4.33 -11.39
N GLU A 24 2.99 -4.99 -10.75
CA GLU A 24 1.89 -4.37 -10.01
C GLU A 24 2.24 -4.07 -8.57
N GLY A 25 1.55 -3.09 -7.99
CA GLY A 25 1.77 -2.63 -6.62
C GLY A 25 3.08 -1.87 -6.45
N ASN A 26 3.20 -1.17 -5.35
CA ASN A 26 4.37 -0.36 -5.04
C ASN A 26 4.54 -0.15 -3.53
N VAL A 27 5.77 0.13 -3.14
CA VAL A 27 6.19 0.27 -1.75
C VAL A 27 7.01 1.54 -1.62
N SER A 28 6.79 2.29 -0.55
CA SER A 28 7.63 3.44 -0.24
C SER A 28 7.85 3.65 1.24
N VAL A 29 8.92 4.41 1.52
CA VAL A 29 9.24 4.98 2.84
C VAL A 29 9.56 6.46 2.65
N ILE A 30 9.14 7.30 3.60
CA ILE A 30 9.54 8.70 3.66
C ILE A 30 10.59 8.90 4.75
N ASP A 31 11.67 9.59 4.43
CA ASP A 31 12.55 10.21 5.39
C ASP A 31 11.97 11.55 5.83
N ARG A 32 11.53 11.64 7.07
CA ARG A 32 10.90 12.85 7.61
C ARG A 32 11.87 13.99 7.90
N GLU A 33 13.17 13.72 7.95
CA GLU A 33 14.19 14.75 8.16
C GLU A 33 14.50 15.50 6.86
N THR A 34 14.62 14.77 5.76
CA THR A 34 14.92 15.33 4.43
C THR A 34 13.69 15.60 3.57
N GLY A 35 12.57 14.96 3.90
CA GLY A 35 11.36 14.95 3.06
C GLY A 35 11.46 14.04 1.83
N HIS A 36 12.55 13.29 1.67
CA HIS A 36 12.72 12.38 0.53
C HIS A 36 11.83 11.15 0.66
N ILE A 37 11.20 10.78 -0.45
CA ILE A 37 10.40 9.55 -0.58
C ILE A 37 11.19 8.54 -1.40
N PHE A 38 11.45 7.38 -0.80
CA PHE A 38 12.08 6.22 -1.42
C PHE A 38 10.96 5.29 -1.91
N ILE A 39 10.82 5.11 -3.22
CA ILE A 39 9.70 4.35 -3.81
C ILE A 39 10.18 3.37 -4.87
N THR A 40 9.53 2.20 -4.95
CA THR A 40 9.80 1.22 -6.01
C THR A 40 9.60 1.83 -7.40
N PRO A 41 10.46 1.49 -8.38
CA PRO A 41 10.32 1.94 -9.76
C PRO A 41 9.08 1.31 -10.43
N SER A 42 8.55 2.02 -11.44
CA SER A 42 7.45 1.55 -12.26
C SER A 42 7.86 0.37 -13.13
N ARG A 43 6.94 -0.61 -13.30
CA ARG A 43 7.07 -1.75 -14.23
C ARG A 43 8.33 -2.61 -14.03
N ARG A 44 8.79 -2.77 -12.79
CA ARG A 44 9.92 -3.64 -12.44
C ARG A 44 9.43 -4.74 -11.51
N MET A 45 9.92 -5.96 -11.73
CA MET A 45 9.68 -7.09 -10.83
C MET A 45 10.33 -6.82 -9.48
N LYS A 46 9.55 -6.91 -8.41
CA LYS A 46 9.98 -6.52 -7.06
C LYS A 46 11.05 -7.46 -6.49
N LEU A 47 10.99 -8.74 -6.88
CA LEU A 47 12.01 -9.75 -6.52
C LEU A 47 13.42 -9.44 -7.04
N LEU A 48 13.52 -8.66 -8.11
CA LEU A 48 14.79 -8.35 -8.78
C LEU A 48 15.32 -6.95 -8.45
N LEU A 49 14.61 -6.21 -7.60
CA LEU A 49 15.04 -4.85 -7.24
C LEU A 49 16.26 -4.89 -6.33
N THR A 50 17.23 -4.05 -6.65
CA THR A 50 18.35 -3.71 -5.79
C THR A 50 18.14 -2.33 -5.16
N PRO A 51 18.89 -1.95 -4.12
CA PRO A 51 18.79 -0.62 -3.53
C PRO A 51 19.01 0.52 -4.54
N GLU A 52 19.86 0.31 -5.54
CA GLU A 52 20.18 1.28 -6.60
C GLU A 52 18.99 1.52 -7.54
N ASP A 53 18.05 0.58 -7.61
CA ASP A 53 16.86 0.71 -8.44
C ASP A 53 15.78 1.57 -7.78
N ILE A 54 15.82 1.74 -6.46
CA ILE A 54 14.79 2.46 -5.71
C ILE A 54 14.87 3.95 -6.04
N CYS A 55 13.75 4.47 -6.54
CA CYS A 55 13.65 5.88 -6.90
C CYS A 55 13.60 6.74 -5.63
N VAL A 56 14.41 7.79 -5.62
CA VAL A 56 14.40 8.81 -4.57
C VAL A 56 13.76 10.07 -5.14
N VAL A 57 12.70 10.54 -4.50
CA VAL A 57 11.95 11.73 -4.91
C VAL A 57 12.07 12.77 -3.80
N ASP A 58 12.45 13.99 -4.14
CA ASP A 58 12.62 15.08 -3.20
C ASP A 58 11.27 15.73 -2.79
N ALA A 59 11.33 16.70 -1.88
CA ALA A 59 10.15 17.41 -1.39
C ALA A 59 9.43 18.27 -2.46
N ASN A 60 10.06 18.51 -3.61
CA ASN A 60 9.46 19.21 -4.75
C ASN A 60 8.79 18.25 -5.73
N GLY A 61 8.87 16.93 -5.49
CA GLY A 61 8.35 15.90 -6.36
C GLY A 61 9.28 15.51 -7.51
N GLU A 62 10.53 15.99 -7.50
CA GLU A 62 11.53 15.67 -8.53
C GLU A 62 12.29 14.40 -8.15
N GLN A 63 12.47 13.51 -9.13
CA GLN A 63 13.28 12.32 -8.92
C GLN A 63 14.75 12.67 -8.93
N VAL A 64 15.42 12.49 -7.79
CA VAL A 64 16.85 12.83 -7.58
C VAL A 64 17.74 11.59 -7.46
N GLY A 65 17.18 10.38 -7.48
CA GLY A 65 17.94 9.12 -7.42
C GLY A 65 17.19 7.92 -7.96
N GLY A 66 17.88 6.78 -8.05
CA GLY A 66 17.37 5.53 -8.60
C GLY A 66 17.54 5.40 -10.11
N THR A 67 17.61 4.15 -10.61
CA THR A 67 17.90 3.85 -12.03
C THR A 67 16.66 3.77 -12.92
N GLY A 68 15.48 3.68 -12.35
CA GLY A 68 14.21 3.55 -13.07
C GLY A 68 13.36 4.82 -13.03
N ARG A 69 12.22 4.78 -13.71
CA ARG A 69 11.17 5.79 -13.55
C ARG A 69 10.40 5.51 -12.27
N ARG A 70 10.16 6.51 -11.42
CA ARG A 70 9.32 6.37 -10.22
C ARG A 70 7.95 5.76 -10.55
N SER A 71 7.31 5.10 -9.57
CA SER A 71 5.96 4.57 -9.72
C SER A 71 5.01 5.63 -10.27
N SER A 72 4.14 5.22 -11.20
CA SER A 72 3.05 6.06 -11.71
C SER A 72 2.06 6.47 -10.63
N GLU A 73 2.04 5.74 -9.52
CA GLU A 73 1.15 5.97 -8.38
C GLU A 73 1.84 6.73 -7.23
N PHE A 74 2.95 7.39 -7.52
CA PHE A 74 3.66 8.24 -6.56
C PHE A 74 2.72 9.24 -5.86
N PHE A 75 1.78 9.83 -6.58
CA PHE A 75 0.83 10.81 -6.02
C PHE A 75 -0.06 10.25 -4.90
N LEU A 76 -0.38 8.94 -4.94
CA LEU A 76 -1.07 8.26 -3.85
C LEU A 76 -0.23 8.28 -2.57
N HIS A 77 1.05 7.88 -2.69
CA HIS A 77 1.97 7.84 -1.54
C HIS A 77 2.23 9.24 -0.98
N GLU A 78 2.50 10.20 -1.85
CA GLU A 78 2.73 11.60 -1.47
C GLU A 78 1.52 12.18 -0.72
N ALA A 79 0.30 11.97 -1.22
CA ALA A 79 -0.92 12.43 -0.56
C ALA A 79 -1.10 11.83 0.83
N ILE A 80 -0.80 10.52 0.99
CA ILE A 80 -0.84 9.83 2.28
C ILE A 80 0.18 10.45 3.25
N TYR A 81 1.42 10.64 2.83
CA TYR A 81 2.45 11.24 3.67
C TYR A 81 2.14 12.67 4.09
N ARG A 82 1.46 13.42 3.23
CA ARG A 82 1.01 14.79 3.54
C ARG A 82 -0.14 14.77 4.55
N ALA A 83 -1.10 13.86 4.40
CA ALA A 83 -2.26 13.73 5.26
C ALA A 83 -1.94 13.14 6.64
N ARG A 84 -0.92 12.27 6.73
CA ARG A 84 -0.57 11.50 7.91
C ARG A 84 0.92 11.69 8.27
N PRO A 85 1.27 12.73 9.05
CA PRO A 85 2.66 12.99 9.48
C PRO A 85 3.27 11.85 10.32
N ASP A 86 2.44 11.06 11.00
CA ASP A 86 2.81 9.88 11.78
C ASP A 86 3.17 8.66 10.90
N VAL A 87 2.71 8.62 9.66
CA VAL A 87 3.01 7.53 8.72
C VAL A 87 4.38 7.74 8.07
N ARG A 88 5.20 6.70 8.06
CA ARG A 88 6.52 6.69 7.39
C ARG A 88 6.62 5.65 6.28
N ALA A 89 5.67 4.72 6.19
CA ALA A 89 5.68 3.65 5.20
C ALA A 89 4.30 3.46 4.58
N VAL A 90 4.27 3.21 3.27
CA VAL A 90 3.07 2.94 2.49
C VAL A 90 3.32 1.72 1.60
N VAL A 91 2.37 0.79 1.61
CA VAL A 91 2.32 -0.36 0.69
C VAL A 91 1.00 -0.31 -0.06
N HIS A 92 1.07 -0.21 -1.39
CA HIS A 92 -0.07 -0.38 -2.28
C HIS A 92 0.02 -1.74 -2.98
N SER A 93 -1.10 -2.45 -3.02
CA SER A 93 -1.17 -3.85 -3.44
C SER A 93 -2.43 -4.13 -4.27
N HIS A 94 -2.29 -5.04 -5.23
CA HIS A 94 -3.41 -5.66 -5.96
C HIS A 94 -3.61 -7.11 -5.48
N SER A 95 -3.45 -7.37 -4.17
CA SER A 95 -3.61 -8.70 -3.61
C SER A 95 -5.02 -9.24 -3.85
N PRO A 96 -5.20 -10.54 -4.15
CA PRO A 96 -6.40 -11.07 -4.78
C PRO A 96 -7.70 -10.83 -3.99
N TYR A 97 -7.69 -11.08 -2.69
CA TYR A 97 -8.92 -11.00 -1.89
C TYR A 97 -9.31 -9.56 -1.57
N LEU A 98 -8.35 -8.70 -1.20
CA LEU A 98 -8.63 -7.27 -1.01
C LEU A 98 -9.08 -6.61 -2.32
N THR A 99 -8.44 -6.97 -3.46
CA THR A 99 -8.87 -6.48 -4.77
C THR A 99 -10.27 -6.96 -5.13
N ALA A 100 -10.64 -8.21 -4.80
CA ALA A 100 -12.00 -8.70 -5.02
C ALA A 100 -13.06 -7.88 -4.27
N TYR A 101 -12.78 -7.47 -3.02
CA TYR A 101 -13.66 -6.54 -2.29
C TYR A 101 -13.68 -5.15 -2.93
N ALA A 102 -12.52 -4.63 -3.33
CA ALA A 102 -12.40 -3.34 -4.01
C ALA A 102 -13.19 -3.29 -5.33
N LEU A 103 -13.21 -4.39 -6.09
CA LEU A 103 -14.01 -4.54 -7.33
C LEU A 103 -15.52 -4.53 -7.08
N ARG A 104 -15.97 -4.84 -5.86
CA ARG A 104 -17.39 -4.75 -5.48
C ARG A 104 -17.78 -3.37 -5.01
N TYR A 105 -16.82 -2.47 -4.77
CA TYR A 105 -17.04 -1.15 -4.19
C TYR A 105 -17.70 -1.21 -2.80
N GLU A 106 -17.39 -2.25 -2.04
CA GLU A 106 -17.92 -2.50 -0.71
C GLU A 106 -16.82 -2.37 0.34
N ASP A 107 -17.17 -1.80 1.49
CA ASP A 107 -16.30 -1.83 2.65
C ASP A 107 -16.14 -3.27 3.14
N LEU A 108 -14.93 -3.59 3.59
CA LEU A 108 -14.70 -4.85 4.28
C LEU A 108 -14.94 -4.65 5.78
N VAL A 109 -16.07 -5.18 6.29
CA VAL A 109 -16.42 -5.12 7.70
C VAL A 109 -16.00 -6.41 8.39
N VAL A 110 -15.16 -6.29 9.42
CA VAL A 110 -14.69 -7.43 10.21
C VAL A 110 -15.69 -7.72 11.33
N PRO A 111 -16.14 -8.98 11.50
CA PRO A 111 -17.07 -9.36 12.58
C PRO A 111 -16.52 -9.01 13.97
N GLU A 112 -17.41 -8.67 14.92
CA GLU A 112 -17.00 -8.28 16.29
C GLU A 112 -16.29 -9.40 17.05
N THR A 113 -16.58 -10.63 16.74
CA THR A 113 -15.96 -11.81 17.35
C THR A 113 -14.60 -12.17 16.78
N ALA A 114 -14.19 -11.53 15.68
CA ALA A 114 -12.89 -11.81 15.06
C ALA A 114 -11.76 -11.13 15.84
N SER A 115 -10.73 -11.88 16.22
CA SER A 115 -9.57 -11.38 16.98
C SER A 115 -8.85 -10.23 16.28
N ILE A 116 -8.85 -10.22 14.94
CA ILE A 116 -8.20 -9.21 14.11
C ILE A 116 -8.96 -7.87 14.08
N ARG A 117 -10.20 -7.82 14.56
CA ARG A 117 -11.04 -6.60 14.55
C ARG A 117 -10.38 -5.41 15.26
N GLY A 118 -9.57 -5.67 16.29
CA GLY A 118 -8.85 -4.61 17.00
C GLY A 118 -7.89 -3.80 16.13
N PHE A 119 -7.40 -4.38 15.04
CA PHE A 119 -6.49 -3.71 14.10
C PHE A 119 -7.25 -2.99 12.98
N PHE A 120 -8.30 -3.59 12.42
CA PHE A 120 -9.11 -2.98 11.37
C PHE A 120 -10.57 -3.42 11.45
N PRO A 121 -11.39 -2.68 12.22
CA PRO A 121 -12.82 -3.02 12.38
C PRO A 121 -13.58 -2.89 11.05
N ARG A 122 -13.16 -1.97 10.20
CA ARG A 122 -13.73 -1.69 8.89
C ARG A 122 -12.68 -1.08 7.98
N MET A 123 -12.40 -1.70 6.86
CA MET A 123 -11.60 -1.14 5.79
C MET A 123 -12.54 -0.46 4.79
N VAL A 124 -12.48 0.87 4.76
CA VAL A 124 -13.33 1.69 3.87
C VAL A 124 -12.90 1.48 2.43
N CYS A 125 -13.86 1.29 1.53
CA CYS A 125 -13.64 1.25 0.09
C CYS A 125 -13.87 2.65 -0.50
N LEU A 126 -12.80 3.26 -0.98
CA LEU A 126 -12.86 4.55 -1.68
C LEU A 126 -13.52 4.39 -3.06
N PRO A 127 -14.16 5.44 -3.60
CA PRO A 127 -14.62 5.42 -4.98
C PRO A 127 -13.45 5.24 -5.94
N PHE A 128 -13.75 4.79 -7.17
CA PHE A 128 -12.74 4.66 -8.22
C PHE A 128 -12.05 6.01 -8.48
N GLY A 129 -10.74 5.97 -8.55
CA GLY A 129 -9.90 7.07 -9.02
C GLY A 129 -8.93 6.55 -10.07
N GLN A 130 -8.75 7.32 -11.14
CA GLN A 130 -7.87 6.91 -12.25
C GLN A 130 -6.44 6.72 -11.77
N PRO A 131 -5.84 5.50 -11.91
CA PRO A 131 -4.44 5.26 -11.56
C PRO A 131 -3.48 6.22 -12.27
N GLY A 132 -2.44 6.66 -11.57
CA GLY A 132 -1.47 7.61 -12.10
C GLY A 132 -1.93 9.09 -12.11
N THR A 133 -3.12 9.38 -11.59
CA THR A 133 -3.64 10.75 -11.44
C THR A 133 -3.94 11.07 -9.96
N HIS A 134 -4.22 12.34 -9.65
CA HIS A 134 -4.63 12.77 -8.31
C HIS A 134 -6.02 12.27 -7.89
N GLU A 135 -6.78 11.62 -8.78
CA GLU A 135 -8.08 11.06 -8.42
C GLU A 135 -7.96 9.81 -7.53
N ILE A 136 -6.85 9.05 -7.68
CA ILE A 136 -6.63 7.78 -6.98
C ILE A 136 -6.65 7.91 -5.46
N HIS A 137 -6.31 9.09 -4.92
CA HIS A 137 -6.24 9.33 -3.48
C HIS A 137 -7.41 10.15 -2.92
N ARG A 138 -8.48 10.38 -3.71
CA ARG A 138 -9.64 11.15 -3.24
C ARG A 138 -10.30 10.48 -2.03
N GLY A 139 -10.30 11.15 -0.89
CA GLY A 139 -10.86 10.66 0.37
C GLY A 139 -9.92 9.78 1.20
N ILE A 140 -8.66 9.60 0.78
CA ILE A 140 -7.69 8.74 1.47
C ILE A 140 -7.44 9.18 2.92
N GLU A 141 -7.47 10.48 3.21
CA GLU A 141 -7.28 11.04 4.54
C GLU A 141 -8.31 10.49 5.53
N ASN A 142 -9.59 10.57 5.16
CA ASN A 142 -10.71 10.13 6.00
C ASN A 142 -10.72 8.60 6.19
N ALA A 143 -10.38 7.84 5.15
CA ALA A 143 -10.31 6.39 5.23
C ALA A 143 -9.18 5.95 6.16
N LEU A 144 -7.97 6.50 5.99
CA LEU A 144 -6.80 6.15 6.80
C LEU A 144 -6.79 6.77 8.20
N ALA A 145 -7.66 7.73 8.50
CA ALA A 145 -7.87 8.21 9.87
C ALA A 145 -8.59 7.17 10.74
N GLN A 146 -9.39 6.27 10.13
CA GLN A 146 -10.19 5.28 10.83
C GLN A 146 -9.51 3.89 10.88
N CYS A 147 -8.68 3.57 9.89
CA CYS A 147 -8.07 2.27 9.73
C CYS A 147 -6.73 2.40 9.00
N PRO A 148 -5.66 1.68 9.40
CA PRO A 148 -4.38 1.71 8.70
C PRO A 148 -4.40 1.01 7.33
N VAL A 149 -5.52 0.41 6.96
CA VAL A 149 -5.73 -0.24 5.65
C VAL A 149 -7.03 0.27 5.04
N CYS A 150 -7.03 0.63 3.77
CA CYS A 150 -8.23 0.95 3.00
C CYS A 150 -8.22 0.30 1.61
N LEU A 151 -9.40 0.20 1.01
CA LEU A 151 -9.59 -0.31 -0.34
C LEU A 151 -9.71 0.86 -1.32
N LEU A 152 -9.11 0.70 -2.49
CA LEU A 152 -9.24 1.61 -3.63
C LEU A 152 -10.22 0.98 -4.62
N GLY A 153 -11.44 1.54 -4.74
CA GLY A 153 -12.51 0.97 -5.53
C GLY A 153 -12.11 0.66 -6.97
N GLY A 154 -12.37 -0.57 -7.41
CA GLY A 154 -12.00 -1.04 -8.74
C GLY A 154 -10.50 -1.26 -8.97
N HIS A 155 -9.65 -1.20 -7.93
CA HIS A 155 -8.21 -1.18 -8.10
C HIS A 155 -7.46 -2.14 -7.16
N GLY A 156 -7.46 -1.91 -5.86
CA GLY A 156 -6.69 -2.69 -4.90
C GLY A 156 -6.78 -2.16 -3.48
N ALA A 157 -5.70 -2.23 -2.72
CA ALA A 157 -5.65 -1.80 -1.33
C ALA A 157 -4.37 -1.01 -1.00
N VAL A 158 -4.45 -0.22 0.06
CA VAL A 158 -3.31 0.49 0.65
C VAL A 158 -3.22 0.16 2.13
N SER A 159 -2.01 -0.09 2.61
CA SER A 159 -1.71 -0.16 4.04
C SER A 159 -0.62 0.84 4.41
N VAL A 160 -0.71 1.38 5.63
CA VAL A 160 0.20 2.42 6.11
C VAL A 160 0.62 2.17 7.55
N SER A 161 1.84 2.57 7.91
CA SER A 161 2.32 2.54 9.30
C SER A 161 3.52 3.48 9.52
N GLY A 162 3.96 3.57 10.77
CA GLY A 162 5.22 4.22 11.16
C GLY A 162 6.47 3.44 10.75
N THR A 163 6.36 2.15 10.42
CA THR A 163 7.44 1.30 9.89
C THR A 163 6.97 0.52 8.68
N LEU A 164 7.91 0.16 7.80
CA LEU A 164 7.57 -0.65 6.62
C LEU A 164 7.25 -2.11 7.00
N GLU A 165 7.87 -2.62 8.06
CA GLU A 165 7.56 -3.93 8.61
C GLU A 165 6.10 -4.02 9.05
N ASP A 166 5.62 -3.05 9.83
CA ASP A 166 4.23 -3.01 10.29
C ASP A 166 3.25 -2.80 9.14
N ALA A 167 3.55 -1.91 8.18
CA ALA A 167 2.69 -1.71 7.01
C ALA A 167 2.55 -3.01 6.19
N ALA A 168 3.65 -3.74 5.99
CA ALA A 168 3.64 -5.03 5.31
C ALA A 168 2.87 -6.10 6.12
N ALA A 169 3.05 -6.16 7.43
CA ALA A 169 2.34 -7.09 8.31
C ALA A 169 0.83 -6.81 8.32
N LEU A 170 0.42 -5.54 8.39
CA LEU A 170 -0.99 -5.14 8.32
C LEU A 170 -1.63 -5.52 6.98
N LEU A 171 -0.93 -5.34 5.86
CA LEU A 171 -1.42 -5.79 4.56
C LEU A 171 -1.61 -7.31 4.50
N CYS A 172 -0.63 -8.08 5.00
CA CYS A 172 -0.73 -9.54 5.09
C CYS A 172 -1.96 -9.98 5.92
N ALA A 173 -2.16 -9.35 7.08
CA ALA A 173 -3.28 -9.64 7.96
C ALA A 173 -4.63 -9.26 7.32
N ALA A 174 -4.69 -8.13 6.63
CA ALA A 174 -5.88 -7.68 5.91
C ALA A 174 -6.27 -8.64 4.78
N GLU A 175 -5.31 -9.05 3.96
CA GLU A 175 -5.53 -10.03 2.88
C GLU A 175 -6.01 -11.38 3.42
N ASN A 176 -5.39 -11.90 4.49
CA ASN A 176 -5.82 -13.13 5.14
C ASN A 176 -7.24 -13.00 5.73
N THR A 177 -7.58 -11.85 6.29
CA THR A 177 -8.93 -11.58 6.80
C THR A 177 -9.96 -11.57 5.67
N ALA A 178 -9.66 -10.87 4.55
CA ALA A 178 -10.50 -10.86 3.37
C ALA A 178 -10.73 -12.27 2.81
N LYS A 179 -9.66 -13.07 2.73
CA LYS A 179 -9.71 -14.47 2.33
C LYS A 179 -10.61 -15.31 3.26
N ALA A 180 -10.41 -15.20 4.58
CA ALA A 180 -11.18 -15.97 5.56
C ALA A 180 -12.68 -15.61 5.50
N LEU A 181 -13.01 -14.33 5.39
CA LEU A 181 -14.40 -13.88 5.27
C LEU A 181 -15.04 -14.35 3.96
N TRP A 182 -14.29 -14.37 2.86
CA TRP A 182 -14.78 -14.89 1.59
C TRP A 182 -15.05 -16.40 1.68
N VAL A 183 -14.10 -17.18 2.23
CA VAL A 183 -14.27 -18.62 2.43
C VAL A 183 -15.48 -18.93 3.33
N ALA A 184 -15.60 -18.21 4.46
CA ALA A 184 -16.74 -18.40 5.38
C ALA A 184 -18.10 -18.16 4.69
N ARG A 185 -18.20 -17.14 3.84
CA ARG A 185 -19.40 -16.86 3.03
C ARG A 185 -19.74 -17.98 2.05
N MET A 186 -18.73 -18.68 1.53
CA MET A 186 -18.93 -19.80 0.58
C MET A 186 -19.29 -21.11 1.25
N MET A 187 -19.06 -21.21 2.56
CA MET A 187 -19.40 -22.42 3.34
C MET A 187 -20.86 -22.44 3.82
N GLY A 188 -21.64 -21.39 3.61
CA GLY A 188 -23.07 -21.26 3.98
C GLY A 188 -23.23 -20.45 5.23
#